data_6b0abd9a2b06d7930e637af40b9974fa
#
_entry.id   6b0abd9a2b06d7930e637af40b9974fa
#
_cell.length_a   1.000
_cell.length_b   1.000
_cell.length_c   1.000
_cell.angle_alpha   90.00
_cell.angle_beta   90.00
_cell.angle_gamma   90.00
#
_symmetry.space_group_name_H-M   'P 1'
#
loop_
_entity.id
_entity.type
_entity.pdbx_description
1 polymer ?
#
loop_
_entity_poly.entity_id
_entity_poly.type
_entity_poly.pdbx_seq_one_letter_code
_entity_poly.pdbx_strand_id
1 'polypeptide(L)'
;MISLNKVGVKMIKRFICFLLLIAPCNFVFSETRLPDGSIIECPIINNLFNGQGSQTWANGDSYTGTFKDGLYNGQGKFSCTSFVYEGMFENGLFEGEGTLTDNSGNSYQGNFHQGYKSGKGFEIFADGSSYLGEYENDLFNGRGVLKYSDGAYYVGDFKDNNFNGEGVLTLSNGKKIKGRFENGNVIRKKSLADIPVSTIVNIICLLLIFTNFVTLLKYRILKNKMKAISKNSED
;
A
#
# COMPACT_ATOMS: atom_id res chain seq x y z
N MET A 1 25.60 -3.48 9.52
CA MET A 1 26.55 -3.47 10.67
C MET A 1 27.96 -3.33 10.11
N ILE A 2 28.44 -2.09 9.97
CA ILE A 2 29.82 -1.82 9.51
C ILE A 2 30.66 -1.70 10.77
N SER A 3 31.36 -2.79 11.11
CA SER A 3 32.33 -2.82 12.21
C SER A 3 33.63 -2.17 11.73
N LEU A 4 34.04 -1.09 12.39
CA LEU A 4 35.33 -0.42 12.19
C LEU A 4 36.46 -1.28 12.78
N ASN A 5 36.80 -2.42 12.16
CA ASN A 5 38.01 -3.15 12.47
C ASN A 5 39.12 -2.71 11.54
N LYS A 6 40.07 -1.94 12.12
CA LYS A 6 41.46 -1.72 11.66
C LYS A 6 41.66 -1.31 10.20
N VAL A 7 41.25 -0.06 9.86
CA VAL A 7 41.83 0.62 8.68
C VAL A 7 42.39 1.95 9.17
N GLY A 8 43.67 2.21 8.90
CA GLY A 8 44.37 3.38 9.35
C GLY A 8 43.74 4.67 8.86
N VAL A 9 43.16 5.42 9.76
CA VAL A 9 42.53 6.74 9.49
C VAL A 9 43.62 7.77 9.35
N LYS A 10 43.89 8.26 8.11
CA LYS A 10 44.60 9.52 7.91
C LYS A 10 43.61 10.67 8.15
N MET A 11 43.63 11.26 9.34
CA MET A 11 42.88 12.46 9.67
C MET A 11 43.42 13.66 8.88
N ILE A 12 42.65 14.19 7.96
CA ILE A 12 42.85 15.54 7.41
C ILE A 12 41.89 16.46 8.17
N LYS A 13 42.45 17.24 9.10
CA LYS A 13 41.70 18.25 9.83
C LYS A 13 41.47 19.46 8.92
N ARG A 14 40.21 19.70 8.50
CA ARG A 14 39.75 21.00 8.00
C ARG A 14 38.68 21.53 8.94
N PHE A 15 38.99 22.66 9.60
CA PHE A 15 38.06 23.42 10.39
C PHE A 15 37.12 24.18 9.47
N ILE A 16 35.82 23.89 9.54
CA ILE A 16 34.77 24.80 9.08
C ILE A 16 33.98 25.22 10.30
N CYS A 17 34.20 26.47 10.71
CA CYS A 17 33.48 27.11 11.82
C CYS A 17 32.12 27.60 11.28
N PHE A 18 31.00 26.92 11.62
CA PHE A 18 29.67 27.50 11.50
C PHE A 18 29.27 28.09 12.85
N LEU A 19 29.16 29.43 12.86
CA LEU A 19 28.72 30.17 14.04
C LEU A 19 27.22 29.97 14.25
N LEU A 20 26.84 29.13 15.23
CA LEU A 20 25.55 29.18 15.90
C LEU A 20 25.80 29.32 17.39
N LEU A 21 25.51 30.51 17.90
CA LEU A 21 25.50 30.84 19.31
C LEU A 21 24.48 29.96 20.04
N ILE A 22 24.95 29.18 20.99
CA ILE A 22 24.49 28.91 22.35
C ILE A 22 24.95 27.51 22.78
N ALA A 23 25.86 27.53 23.79
CA ALA A 23 26.45 26.45 24.59
C ALA A 23 27.72 25.77 24.01
N PRO A 24 28.78 25.67 24.85
CA PRO A 24 30.05 25.05 24.43
C PRO A 24 30.01 23.54 24.58
N CYS A 25 29.45 22.88 23.59
CA CYS A 25 29.75 21.49 23.34
C CYS A 25 30.69 21.43 22.12
N ASN A 26 31.97 21.18 22.36
CA ASN A 26 32.96 20.93 21.33
C ASN A 26 32.62 19.62 20.60
N PHE A 27 31.66 19.63 19.68
CA PHE A 27 31.47 18.53 18.73
C PHE A 27 32.56 18.65 17.68
N VAL A 28 33.53 17.75 17.71
CA VAL A 28 34.49 17.58 16.63
C VAL A 28 33.76 16.78 15.54
N PHE A 29 33.30 17.47 14.51
CA PHE A 29 32.88 16.77 13.28
C PHE A 29 34.15 16.16 12.64
N SER A 30 34.19 14.84 12.52
CA SER A 30 35.27 14.17 11.81
C SER A 30 34.76 13.73 10.45
N GLU A 31 35.37 14.27 9.40
CA GLU A 31 35.19 13.72 8.05
C GLU A 31 35.82 12.33 8.02
N THR A 32 35.04 11.30 7.73
CA THR A 32 35.49 9.92 7.62
C THR A 32 35.21 9.39 6.23
N ARG A 33 36.25 8.97 5.52
CA ARG A 33 36.10 8.28 4.24
C ARG A 33 35.94 6.79 4.47
N LEU A 34 34.83 6.23 3.99
CA LEU A 34 34.55 4.81 4.06
C LEU A 34 35.21 4.00 2.95
N PRO A 35 35.28 2.65 3.06
CA PRO A 35 35.88 1.80 2.05
C PRO A 35 35.21 1.85 0.68
N ASP A 36 33.93 2.19 0.61
CA ASP A 36 33.15 2.42 -0.61
C ASP A 36 33.42 3.78 -1.27
N GLY A 37 34.31 4.58 -0.68
CA GLY A 37 34.68 5.90 -1.16
C GLY A 37 33.74 7.02 -0.72
N SER A 38 32.66 6.72 -0.03
CA SER A 38 31.76 7.75 0.53
C SER A 38 32.42 8.50 1.68
N ILE A 39 31.97 9.72 1.91
CA ILE A 39 32.44 10.61 2.97
C ILE A 39 31.30 10.84 3.94
N ILE A 40 31.55 10.59 5.23
CA ILE A 40 30.61 10.88 6.31
C ILE A 40 31.16 11.98 7.21
N GLU A 41 30.29 12.97 7.49
CA GLU A 41 30.49 14.01 8.48
C GLU A 41 29.45 13.83 9.57
N CYS A 42 29.78 13.12 10.65
CA CYS A 42 28.87 12.81 11.74
C CYS A 42 29.67 12.59 13.04
N PRO A 43 29.16 12.92 14.20
CA PRO A 43 29.78 12.58 15.48
C PRO A 43 29.96 11.08 15.63
N ILE A 44 31.10 10.66 16.15
CA ILE A 44 31.40 9.26 16.48
C ILE A 44 31.27 9.08 18.00
N ILE A 45 30.34 8.23 18.42
CA ILE A 45 30.11 7.86 19.83
C ILE A 45 30.22 6.34 19.93
N ASN A 46 31.05 5.82 20.81
CA ASN A 46 31.30 4.38 20.96
C ASN A 46 31.70 3.68 19.65
N ASN A 47 32.54 4.34 18.84
CA ASN A 47 33.00 3.87 17.53
C ASN A 47 31.89 3.72 16.46
N LEU A 48 30.73 4.35 16.64
CA LEU A 48 29.62 4.37 15.69
C LEU A 48 29.21 5.80 15.39
N PHE A 49 28.68 6.06 14.18
CA PHE A 49 28.09 7.34 13.83
C PHE A 49 26.77 7.52 14.58
N ASN A 50 26.69 8.61 15.36
CA ASN A 50 25.52 8.92 16.16
C ASN A 50 25.31 10.44 16.19
N GLY A 51 24.08 10.89 15.91
CA GLY A 51 23.70 12.30 15.90
C GLY A 51 23.42 12.81 14.49
N GLN A 52 23.35 14.14 14.35
CA GLN A 52 23.15 14.81 13.07
C GLN A 52 24.42 14.72 12.22
N GLY A 53 24.26 14.42 10.92
CA GLY A 53 25.38 14.30 10.02
C GLY A 53 24.97 14.24 8.57
N SER A 54 25.97 14.06 7.70
CA SER A 54 25.78 13.90 6.26
C SER A 54 26.67 12.76 5.75
N GLN A 55 26.22 12.10 4.68
CA GLN A 55 27.01 11.16 3.90
C GLN A 55 26.89 11.52 2.44
N THR A 56 28.02 11.52 1.72
CA THR A 56 28.06 11.80 0.29
C THR A 56 28.86 10.73 -0.43
N TRP A 57 28.30 10.18 -1.50
CA TRP A 57 28.96 9.17 -2.34
C TRP A 57 29.61 9.81 -3.58
N ALA A 58 30.56 9.11 -4.15
CA ALA A 58 31.31 9.57 -5.32
C ALA A 58 30.42 9.76 -6.56
N ASN A 59 29.28 9.08 -6.65
CA ASN A 59 28.29 9.22 -7.71
C ASN A 59 27.36 10.43 -7.55
N GLY A 60 27.52 11.21 -6.47
CA GLY A 60 26.71 12.38 -6.16
C GLY A 60 25.49 12.11 -5.29
N ASP A 61 25.21 10.85 -4.93
CA ASP A 61 24.17 10.55 -3.96
C ASP A 61 24.52 11.15 -2.58
N SER A 62 23.53 11.51 -1.81
CA SER A 62 23.76 12.14 -0.51
C SER A 62 22.64 11.80 0.47
N TYR A 63 23.03 11.74 1.74
CA TYR A 63 22.11 11.73 2.89
C TYR A 63 22.48 12.85 3.84
N THR A 64 21.46 13.50 4.37
CA THR A 64 21.62 14.48 5.46
C THR A 64 20.51 14.24 6.47
N GLY A 65 20.88 13.97 7.72
CA GLY A 65 19.90 13.64 8.75
C GLY A 65 20.54 13.05 9.99
N THR A 66 19.74 12.36 10.78
CA THR A 66 20.17 11.74 12.03
C THR A 66 20.73 10.35 11.76
N PHE A 67 21.86 10.03 12.39
CA PHE A 67 22.45 8.70 12.48
C PHE A 67 22.24 8.14 13.88
N LYS A 68 21.97 6.85 13.96
CA LYS A 68 21.95 6.07 15.20
C LYS A 68 22.64 4.73 14.94
N ASP A 69 23.69 4.47 15.72
CA ASP A 69 24.49 3.24 15.63
C ASP A 69 24.97 2.94 14.20
N GLY A 70 25.31 4.01 13.45
CA GLY A 70 25.80 3.93 12.08
C GLY A 70 24.74 3.79 10.99
N LEU A 71 23.46 3.81 11.35
CA LEU A 71 22.32 3.72 10.42
C LEU A 71 21.54 5.03 10.35
N TYR A 72 20.89 5.33 9.23
CA TYR A 72 19.95 6.44 9.13
C TYR A 72 18.78 6.19 10.06
N ASN A 73 18.43 7.20 10.87
CA ASN A 73 17.39 7.06 11.87
C ASN A 73 16.81 8.45 12.19
N GLY A 74 15.49 8.54 12.37
CA GLY A 74 14.83 9.83 12.58
C GLY A 74 14.68 10.62 11.29
N GLN A 75 14.55 11.94 11.38
CA GLN A 75 14.38 12.82 10.22
C GLN A 75 15.64 12.88 9.37
N GLY A 76 15.46 12.79 8.04
CA GLY A 76 16.56 12.89 7.09
C GLY A 76 16.08 13.14 5.67
N LYS A 77 17.05 13.49 4.83
CA LYS A 77 16.88 13.67 3.39
C LYS A 77 17.90 12.80 2.66
N PHE A 78 17.42 11.94 1.81
CA PHE A 78 18.23 11.14 0.89
C PHE A 78 17.99 11.63 -0.53
N SER A 79 19.06 11.85 -1.27
CA SER A 79 19.00 12.29 -2.66
C SER A 79 19.92 11.41 -3.50
N CYS A 80 19.38 10.86 -4.57
CA CYS A 80 20.14 10.13 -5.57
C CYS A 80 19.74 10.58 -6.99
N THR A 81 20.37 10.00 -8.00
CA THR A 81 20.10 10.32 -9.41
C THR A 81 18.68 9.96 -9.84
N SER A 82 17.96 9.12 -9.12
CA SER A 82 16.63 8.63 -9.48
C SER A 82 15.51 9.31 -8.72
N PHE A 83 15.75 9.69 -7.45
CA PHE A 83 14.71 10.28 -6.59
C PHE A 83 15.32 11.08 -5.44
N VAL A 84 14.47 11.87 -4.80
CA VAL A 84 14.71 12.51 -3.51
C VAL A 84 13.64 12.02 -2.53
N TYR A 85 14.08 11.56 -1.36
CA TYR A 85 13.21 11.26 -0.23
C TYR A 85 13.53 12.22 0.92
N GLU A 86 12.49 12.75 1.56
CA GLU A 86 12.58 13.59 2.76
C GLU A 86 11.54 13.13 3.77
N GLY A 87 11.97 12.61 4.91
CA GLY A 87 11.06 12.02 5.88
C GLY A 87 11.77 11.26 6.99
N MET A 88 11.02 10.39 7.63
CA MET A 88 11.52 9.56 8.72
C MET A 88 12.27 8.35 8.20
N PHE A 89 13.32 7.97 8.92
CA PHE A 89 14.10 6.76 8.72
C PHE A 89 14.11 5.93 9.99
N GLU A 90 14.07 4.64 9.85
CA GLU A 90 14.35 3.68 10.92
C GLU A 90 15.25 2.57 10.39
N ASN A 91 16.41 2.38 11.07
CA ASN A 91 17.42 1.37 10.70
C ASN A 91 17.82 1.41 9.22
N GLY A 92 17.92 2.62 8.63
CA GLY A 92 18.32 2.84 7.24
C GLY A 92 17.19 2.73 6.22
N LEU A 93 15.96 2.42 6.61
CA LEU A 93 14.79 2.30 5.74
C LEU A 93 13.85 3.50 5.91
N PHE A 94 13.08 3.85 4.87
CA PHE A 94 12.00 4.82 4.98
C PHE A 94 10.93 4.26 5.91
N GLU A 95 10.51 5.07 6.90
CA GLU A 95 9.55 4.68 7.91
C GLU A 95 8.70 5.89 8.32
N GLY A 96 7.41 5.69 8.64
CA GLY A 96 6.54 6.78 9.04
C GLY A 96 6.26 7.79 7.91
N GLU A 97 6.06 9.05 8.25
CA GLU A 97 5.71 10.09 7.27
C GLU A 97 6.92 10.55 6.45
N GLY A 98 6.72 10.70 5.14
CA GLY A 98 7.74 11.19 4.21
C GLY A 98 7.18 11.65 2.88
N THR A 99 8.04 12.31 2.12
CA THR A 99 7.80 12.74 0.74
C THR A 99 8.88 12.14 -0.16
N LEU A 100 8.46 11.49 -1.24
CA LEU A 100 9.34 10.94 -2.27
C LEU A 100 8.99 11.59 -3.60
N THR A 101 9.99 12.17 -4.26
CA THR A 101 9.84 12.77 -5.59
C THR A 101 10.86 12.15 -6.52
N ASP A 102 10.41 11.57 -7.64
CA ASP A 102 11.30 10.99 -8.63
C ASP A 102 11.63 11.97 -9.78
N ASN A 103 12.62 11.59 -10.58
CA ASN A 103 13.06 12.41 -11.72
C ASN A 103 12.07 12.42 -12.90
N SER A 104 11.05 11.54 -12.87
CA SER A 104 9.97 11.52 -13.86
C SER A 104 8.92 12.58 -13.57
N GLY A 105 8.94 13.17 -12.35
CA GLY A 105 7.98 14.16 -11.88
C GLY A 105 6.84 13.56 -11.04
N ASN A 106 6.92 12.27 -10.68
CA ASN A 106 6.00 11.69 -9.71
C ASN A 106 6.37 12.18 -8.31
N SER A 107 5.37 12.48 -7.50
CA SER A 107 5.56 12.90 -6.11
C SER A 107 4.55 12.20 -5.21
N TYR A 108 5.05 11.48 -4.20
CA TYR A 108 4.27 10.84 -3.16
C TYR A 108 4.50 11.54 -1.83
N GLN A 109 3.44 11.78 -1.08
CA GLN A 109 3.45 12.23 0.30
C GLN A 109 2.55 11.34 1.14
N GLY A 110 3.09 10.67 2.14
CA GLY A 110 2.33 9.74 2.97
C GLY A 110 3.20 8.91 3.88
N ASN A 111 2.63 7.80 4.33
CA ASN A 111 3.33 6.89 5.23
C ASN A 111 4.16 5.86 4.46
N PHE A 112 5.28 5.50 5.07
CA PHE A 112 6.16 4.42 4.63
C PHE A 112 6.28 3.39 5.76
N HIS A 113 6.48 2.13 5.39
CA HIS A 113 6.81 1.05 6.29
C HIS A 113 7.84 0.13 5.64
N GLN A 114 9.00 -0.02 6.30
CA GLN A 114 10.12 -0.83 5.80
C GLN A 114 10.54 -0.49 4.35
N GLY A 115 10.51 0.80 3.99
CA GLY A 115 10.90 1.30 2.67
C GLY A 115 9.77 1.37 1.64
N TYR A 116 8.59 0.80 1.89
CA TYR A 116 7.45 0.76 0.98
C TYR A 116 6.37 1.78 1.38
N LYS A 117 5.67 2.36 0.37
CA LYS A 117 4.47 3.17 0.63
C LYS A 117 3.42 2.30 1.35
N SER A 118 2.88 2.82 2.47
CA SER A 118 1.96 2.08 3.33
C SER A 118 0.98 3.03 4.00
N GLY A 119 -0.22 2.54 4.37
CA GLY A 119 -1.21 3.39 5.01
C GLY A 119 -1.72 4.50 4.10
N LYS A 120 -2.00 5.68 4.63
CA LYS A 120 -2.56 6.80 3.85
C LYS A 120 -1.48 7.57 3.12
N GLY A 121 -1.76 7.92 1.86
CA GLY A 121 -0.87 8.74 1.05
C GLY A 121 -1.59 9.48 -0.07
N PHE A 122 -0.89 10.47 -0.60
CA PHE A 122 -1.27 11.23 -1.78
C PHE A 122 -0.14 11.18 -2.79
N GLU A 123 -0.46 10.80 -4.01
CA GLU A 123 0.51 10.71 -5.11
C GLU A 123 0.04 11.53 -6.31
N ILE A 124 0.95 12.29 -6.88
CA ILE A 124 0.77 12.99 -8.15
C ILE A 124 1.71 12.33 -9.15
N PHE A 125 1.19 11.93 -10.29
CA PHE A 125 1.96 11.32 -11.37
C PHE A 125 2.39 12.37 -12.39
N ALA A 126 3.46 12.08 -13.13
CA ALA A 126 4.03 12.96 -14.14
C ALA A 126 3.04 13.33 -15.27
N ASP A 127 2.03 12.47 -15.51
CA ASP A 127 0.97 12.71 -16.49
C ASP A 127 -0.14 13.65 -15.98
N GLY A 128 -0.05 14.11 -14.73
CA GLY A 128 -1.03 14.95 -14.04
C GLY A 128 -2.19 14.17 -13.40
N SER A 129 -2.20 12.85 -13.48
CA SER A 129 -3.11 12.03 -12.69
C SER A 129 -2.72 12.06 -11.20
N SER A 130 -3.63 11.67 -10.31
CA SER A 130 -3.34 11.66 -8.87
C SER A 130 -4.15 10.58 -8.14
N TYR A 131 -3.56 10.05 -7.08
CA TYR A 131 -4.23 9.12 -6.18
C TYR A 131 -4.18 9.65 -4.74
N LEU A 132 -5.31 9.61 -4.06
CA LEU A 132 -5.45 9.87 -2.63
C LEU A 132 -6.13 8.68 -1.99
N GLY A 133 -5.44 7.93 -1.16
CA GLY A 133 -6.01 6.72 -0.58
C GLY A 133 -5.04 5.92 0.26
N GLU A 134 -5.36 4.65 0.43
CA GLU A 134 -4.61 3.70 1.21
C GLU A 134 -3.64 2.91 0.30
N TYR A 135 -2.47 2.59 0.87
CA TYR A 135 -1.39 1.85 0.23
C TYR A 135 -1.02 0.63 1.08
N GLU A 136 -0.61 -0.43 0.42
CA GLU A 136 0.03 -1.60 1.00
C GLU A 136 1.13 -2.06 0.06
N ASN A 137 2.40 -2.04 0.54
CA ASN A 137 3.59 -2.45 -0.22
C ASN A 137 3.66 -1.79 -1.62
N ASP A 138 3.61 -0.43 -1.65
CA ASP A 138 3.60 0.42 -2.86
C ASP A 138 2.35 0.33 -3.75
N LEU A 139 1.39 -0.53 -3.45
CA LEU A 139 0.19 -0.74 -4.24
C LEU A 139 -1.01 0.01 -3.63
N PHE A 140 -1.92 0.52 -4.48
CA PHE A 140 -3.21 1.03 -4.02
C PHE A 140 -4.00 -0.12 -3.42
N ASN A 141 -4.38 0.02 -2.17
CA ASN A 141 -5.13 -0.99 -1.42
C ASN A 141 -6.08 -0.30 -0.44
N GLY A 142 -7.28 -0.83 -0.23
CA GLY A 142 -8.28 -0.16 0.60
C GLY A 142 -9.03 0.95 -0.14
N ARG A 143 -9.45 2.00 0.57
CA ARG A 143 -10.25 3.08 0.00
C ARG A 143 -9.40 4.18 -0.61
N GLY A 144 -9.85 4.69 -1.79
CA GLY A 144 -9.15 5.78 -2.44
C GLY A 144 -9.95 6.50 -3.52
N VAL A 145 -9.32 7.57 -4.01
CA VAL A 145 -9.75 8.37 -5.15
C VAL A 145 -8.61 8.41 -6.14
N LEU A 146 -8.82 7.86 -7.33
CA LEU A 146 -7.89 7.98 -8.46
C LEU A 146 -8.49 8.97 -9.46
N LYS A 147 -7.76 10.06 -9.72
CA LYS A 147 -8.12 11.06 -10.72
C LYS A 147 -7.17 10.95 -11.90
N TYR A 148 -7.71 10.83 -13.09
CA TYR A 148 -6.95 10.79 -14.34
C TYR A 148 -6.72 12.19 -14.90
N SER A 149 -5.71 12.34 -15.72
CA SER A 149 -5.35 13.60 -16.38
C SER A 149 -6.43 14.14 -17.33
N ASP A 150 -7.29 13.26 -17.87
CA ASP A 150 -8.43 13.63 -18.73
C ASP A 150 -9.67 14.11 -17.96
N GLY A 151 -9.58 14.15 -16.62
CA GLY A 151 -10.65 14.55 -15.71
C GLY A 151 -11.59 13.44 -15.28
N ALA A 152 -11.46 12.20 -15.80
CA ALA A 152 -12.14 11.05 -15.24
C ALA A 152 -11.64 10.76 -13.81
N TYR A 153 -12.46 10.13 -12.98
CA TYR A 153 -12.04 9.74 -11.64
C TYR A 153 -12.83 8.55 -11.12
N TYR A 154 -12.16 7.75 -10.28
CA TYR A 154 -12.77 6.66 -9.54
C TYR A 154 -12.73 6.96 -8.05
N VAL A 155 -13.82 6.67 -7.37
CA VAL A 155 -13.94 6.72 -5.90
C VAL A 155 -14.46 5.37 -5.44
N GLY A 156 -13.69 4.64 -4.66
CA GLY A 156 -14.10 3.31 -4.21
C GLY A 156 -12.97 2.52 -3.60
N ASP A 157 -13.16 1.20 -3.56
CA ASP A 157 -12.21 0.26 -3.01
C ASP A 157 -11.19 -0.16 -4.08
N PHE A 158 -9.95 -0.35 -3.65
CA PHE A 158 -8.82 -0.81 -4.45
C PHE A 158 -8.25 -2.10 -3.86
N LYS A 159 -7.69 -2.93 -4.70
CA LYS A 159 -6.85 -4.06 -4.35
C LYS A 159 -5.78 -4.24 -5.41
N ASP A 160 -4.51 -4.24 -4.99
CA ASP A 160 -3.35 -4.46 -5.85
C ASP A 160 -3.40 -3.57 -7.10
N ASN A 161 -3.58 -2.23 -6.91
CA ASN A 161 -3.74 -1.20 -7.93
C ASN A 161 -5.02 -1.28 -8.78
N ASN A 162 -5.91 -2.26 -8.57
CA ASN A 162 -7.13 -2.43 -9.37
C ASN A 162 -8.36 -1.92 -8.60
N PHE A 163 -9.37 -1.41 -9.32
CA PHE A 163 -10.68 -1.19 -8.74
C PHE A 163 -11.25 -2.54 -8.27
N ASN A 164 -11.58 -2.65 -6.99
CA ASN A 164 -12.04 -3.90 -6.42
C ASN A 164 -12.95 -3.62 -5.22
N GLY A 165 -14.20 -4.04 -5.27
CA GLY A 165 -15.22 -3.69 -4.27
C GLY A 165 -16.21 -2.67 -4.78
N GLU A 166 -16.87 -1.96 -3.87
CA GLU A 166 -17.87 -0.96 -4.24
C GLU A 166 -17.22 0.35 -4.68
N GLY A 167 -17.72 0.94 -5.79
CA GLY A 167 -17.15 2.18 -6.28
C GLY A 167 -18.00 2.89 -7.33
N VAL A 168 -17.54 4.09 -7.68
CA VAL A 168 -18.13 4.94 -8.70
C VAL A 168 -17.02 5.44 -9.61
N LEU A 169 -17.04 5.04 -10.87
CA LEU A 169 -16.21 5.60 -11.93
C LEU A 169 -17.00 6.69 -12.65
N THR A 170 -16.48 7.91 -12.64
CA THR A 170 -16.98 9.03 -13.42
C THR A 170 -16.04 9.25 -14.60
N LEU A 171 -16.57 9.11 -15.80
CA LEU A 171 -15.80 9.33 -17.04
C LEU A 171 -15.62 10.84 -17.30
N SER A 172 -14.67 11.21 -18.16
CA SER A 172 -14.39 12.60 -18.54
C SER A 172 -15.60 13.34 -19.13
N ASN A 173 -16.56 12.62 -19.72
CA ASN A 173 -17.82 13.17 -20.21
C ASN A 173 -18.92 13.31 -19.12
N GLY A 174 -18.58 13.05 -17.85
CA GLY A 174 -19.50 13.13 -16.71
C GLY A 174 -20.40 11.90 -16.50
N LYS A 175 -20.36 10.89 -17.39
CA LYS A 175 -21.13 9.65 -17.21
C LYS A 175 -20.60 8.88 -16.01
N LYS A 176 -21.53 8.45 -15.13
CA LYS A 176 -21.19 7.67 -13.93
C LYS A 176 -21.51 6.19 -14.10
N ILE A 177 -20.58 5.34 -13.70
CA ILE A 177 -20.70 3.89 -13.63
C ILE A 177 -20.56 3.53 -12.14
N LYS A 178 -21.68 3.18 -11.50
CA LYS A 178 -21.72 2.78 -10.10
C LYS A 178 -21.93 1.28 -10.01
N GLY A 179 -21.17 0.61 -9.17
CA GLY A 179 -21.35 -0.83 -8.95
C GLY A 179 -20.18 -1.45 -8.19
N ARG A 180 -20.23 -2.77 -8.13
CA ARG A 180 -19.12 -3.57 -7.63
C ARG A 180 -18.13 -3.83 -8.77
N PHE A 181 -16.86 -3.60 -8.48
CA PHE A 181 -15.75 -3.83 -9.39
C PHE A 181 -14.97 -5.08 -8.94
N GLU A 182 -14.39 -5.77 -9.88
CA GLU A 182 -13.45 -6.87 -9.69
C GLU A 182 -12.37 -6.81 -10.76
N ASN A 183 -11.11 -6.70 -10.32
CA ASN A 183 -9.95 -6.55 -11.20
C ASN A 183 -10.16 -5.46 -12.30
N GLY A 184 -10.63 -4.28 -11.86
CA GLY A 184 -10.87 -3.13 -12.73
C GLY A 184 -12.19 -3.18 -13.53
N ASN A 185 -12.91 -4.29 -13.55
CA ASN A 185 -14.13 -4.46 -14.31
C ASN A 185 -15.38 -4.34 -13.45
N VAL A 186 -16.41 -3.62 -13.94
CA VAL A 186 -17.69 -3.54 -13.24
C VAL A 186 -18.42 -4.88 -13.39
N ILE A 187 -18.76 -5.48 -12.24
CA ILE A 187 -19.61 -6.67 -12.21
C ILE A 187 -21.07 -6.20 -12.32
N ARG A 188 -21.69 -6.43 -13.48
CA ARG A 188 -23.15 -6.26 -13.58
C ARG A 188 -23.81 -7.37 -12.76
N LYS A 189 -24.67 -7.01 -11.80
CA LYS A 189 -25.65 -7.97 -11.29
C LYS A 189 -26.43 -8.49 -12.49
N LYS A 190 -26.34 -9.79 -12.80
CA LYS A 190 -27.20 -10.41 -13.81
C LYS A 190 -28.63 -10.10 -13.41
N SER A 191 -29.37 -9.36 -14.24
CA SER A 191 -30.79 -9.17 -14.07
C SER A 191 -31.51 -10.48 -14.40
N LEU A 192 -32.74 -10.68 -13.94
CA LEU A 192 -33.55 -11.82 -14.36
C LEU A 192 -33.67 -11.91 -15.92
N ALA A 193 -33.58 -10.75 -16.60
CA ALA A 193 -33.58 -10.70 -18.06
C ALA A 193 -32.33 -11.30 -18.73
N ASP A 194 -31.22 -11.40 -18.01
CA ASP A 194 -29.94 -11.96 -18.50
C ASP A 194 -29.86 -13.49 -18.29
N ILE A 195 -30.88 -14.10 -17.63
CA ILE A 195 -30.93 -15.53 -17.41
C ILE A 195 -31.58 -16.17 -18.65
N PRO A 196 -30.91 -17.11 -19.35
CA PRO A 196 -31.48 -17.78 -20.49
C PRO A 196 -32.83 -18.42 -20.15
N VAL A 197 -33.83 -18.25 -20.98
CA VAL A 197 -35.18 -18.80 -20.78
C VAL A 197 -35.12 -20.30 -20.48
N SER A 198 -34.21 -21.03 -21.12
CA SER A 198 -33.97 -22.46 -20.85
C SER A 198 -33.61 -22.76 -19.41
N THR A 199 -32.80 -21.87 -18.76
CA THR A 199 -32.42 -22.02 -17.33
C THR A 199 -33.64 -21.78 -16.43
N ILE A 200 -34.47 -20.78 -16.74
CA ILE A 200 -35.71 -20.50 -16.01
C ILE A 200 -36.68 -21.66 -16.13
N VAL A 201 -36.86 -22.21 -17.32
CA VAL A 201 -37.72 -23.38 -17.56
C VAL A 201 -37.22 -24.60 -16.79
N ASN A 202 -35.91 -24.86 -16.80
CA ASN A 202 -35.34 -25.97 -16.02
C ASN A 202 -35.59 -25.83 -14.51
N ILE A 203 -35.46 -24.65 -13.96
CA ILE A 203 -35.72 -24.37 -12.53
C ILE A 203 -37.21 -24.61 -12.23
N ILE A 204 -38.12 -24.14 -13.08
CA ILE A 204 -39.57 -24.37 -12.94
C ILE A 204 -39.90 -25.85 -13.00
N CYS A 205 -39.33 -26.58 -13.95
CA CYS A 205 -39.51 -28.04 -14.06
C CYS A 205 -39.05 -28.78 -12.81
N LEU A 206 -37.88 -28.42 -12.28
CA LEU A 206 -37.39 -29.04 -11.04
C LEU A 206 -38.31 -28.73 -9.83
N LEU A 207 -38.85 -27.54 -9.73
CA LEU A 207 -39.80 -27.18 -8.68
C LEU A 207 -41.12 -27.97 -8.82
N LEU A 208 -41.63 -28.17 -10.04
CA LEU A 208 -42.83 -28.95 -10.29
C LEU A 208 -42.61 -30.44 -9.97
N ILE A 209 -41.45 -31.00 -10.32
CA ILE A 209 -41.09 -32.38 -9.93
C ILE A 209 -41.04 -32.53 -8.42
N PHE A 210 -40.41 -31.57 -7.73
CA PHE A 210 -40.30 -31.59 -6.26
C PHE A 210 -41.68 -31.48 -5.60
N THR A 211 -42.57 -30.58 -6.06
CA THR A 211 -43.93 -30.45 -5.50
C THR A 211 -44.76 -31.69 -5.74
N ASN A 212 -44.68 -32.35 -6.91
CA ASN A 212 -45.33 -33.63 -7.20
C ASN A 212 -44.77 -34.74 -6.32
N PHE A 213 -43.46 -34.78 -6.08
CA PHE A 213 -42.86 -35.78 -5.17
C PHE A 213 -43.34 -35.61 -3.73
N VAL A 214 -43.44 -34.39 -3.22
CA VAL A 214 -43.94 -34.11 -1.88
C VAL A 214 -45.40 -34.49 -1.74
N THR A 215 -46.24 -34.23 -2.72
CA THR A 215 -47.66 -34.64 -2.71
C THR A 215 -47.82 -36.14 -2.76
N LEU A 216 -47.07 -36.88 -3.56
CA LEU A 216 -47.04 -38.34 -3.58
C LEU A 216 -46.59 -38.92 -2.22
N LEU A 217 -45.61 -38.33 -1.58
CA LEU A 217 -45.13 -38.75 -0.27
C LEU A 217 -46.23 -38.58 0.79
N LYS A 218 -46.91 -37.42 0.79
CA LYS A 218 -48.06 -37.17 1.69
C LYS A 218 -49.19 -38.15 1.46
N TYR A 219 -49.51 -38.44 0.20
CA TYR A 219 -50.54 -39.44 -0.12
C TYR A 219 -50.18 -40.85 0.36
N ARG A 220 -48.93 -41.29 0.22
CA ARG A 220 -48.47 -42.59 0.73
C ARG A 220 -48.58 -42.66 2.28
N ILE A 221 -48.21 -41.61 2.96
CA ILE A 221 -48.30 -41.52 4.42
C ILE A 221 -49.77 -41.63 4.88
N LEU A 222 -50.67 -40.86 4.22
CA LEU A 222 -52.10 -40.91 4.52
C LEU A 222 -52.70 -42.30 4.26
N LYS A 223 -52.38 -42.93 3.11
CA LYS A 223 -52.83 -44.27 2.77
C LYS A 223 -52.37 -45.32 3.77
N ASN A 224 -51.13 -45.23 4.26
CA ASN A 224 -50.63 -46.13 5.32
C ASN A 224 -51.32 -45.91 6.66
N LYS A 225 -51.61 -44.66 7.06
CA LYS A 225 -52.40 -44.37 8.25
C LYS A 225 -53.80 -44.89 8.16
N MET A 226 -54.48 -44.76 7.05
CA MET A 226 -55.84 -45.32 6.84
C MET A 226 -55.86 -46.85 6.91
N LYS A 227 -54.86 -47.55 6.32
CA LYS A 227 -54.71 -49.00 6.44
C LYS A 227 -54.48 -49.43 7.90
N ALA A 228 -53.74 -48.69 8.68
CA ALA A 228 -53.50 -48.99 10.08
C ALA A 228 -54.77 -48.81 10.94
N ILE A 229 -55.60 -47.80 10.61
CA ILE A 229 -56.88 -47.55 11.29
C ILE A 229 -57.91 -48.65 10.97
N SER A 230 -58.03 -49.10 9.66
CA SER A 230 -58.94 -50.15 9.29
C SER A 230 -58.59 -51.51 9.90
N LYS A 231 -57.30 -51.78 10.11
CA LYS A 231 -56.87 -53.01 10.77
C LYS A 231 -57.19 -53.04 12.27
N ASN A 232 -57.14 -51.89 12.94
CA ASN A 232 -57.48 -51.80 14.36
C ASN A 232 -58.99 -51.73 14.66
N SER A 233 -59.86 -51.71 13.61
CA SER A 233 -61.33 -51.74 13.76
C SER A 233 -61.92 -53.12 13.47
N GLU A 234 -61.10 -54.10 13.10
CA GLU A 234 -61.48 -55.51 12.85
C GLU A 234 -61.09 -56.45 13.99
N ASP A 235 -60.31 -55.97 14.95
CA ASP A 235 -59.98 -56.61 16.21
C ASP A 235 -60.92 -56.06 17.33
#